data_97811ac04d7c1b948c93719f2f1ecb91
#
_entry.id   97811ac04d7c1b948c93719f2f1ecb91
#
_cell.length_a   1.000
_cell.length_b   1.000
_cell.length_c   1.000
_cell.angle_alpha   90.00
_cell.angle_beta   90.00
_cell.angle_gamma   90.00
#
_symmetry.space_group_name_H-M   'P 1'
#
loop_
_entity.id
_entity.type
_entity.pdbx_description
1 polymer ?
#
loop_
_entity_poly.entity_id
_entity_poly.type
_entity_poly.pdbx_seq_one_letter_code
_entity_poly.pdbx_strand_id
1 'polypeptide(L)'
;MAASLATKAAAVPQVSTLILLAAAKASVFGDAKSLKTVRAVAVNRKASATVAMAGAPSFVPDMGRRNLMNLLLAGAVAVPGTAVLGGWLYVLVPPGSGGSGGGLVARDAFGQEITAEGWLKAHGPGDRTLAEGLKGDPTYLVVENDGQLAPYGVNAVCTHLGCVVPFNTAENKFMCPCHGSQYDNQGKVVRGPAPLSLALAHVDIVDGKVFFSSWPETDFRTGEAPWWA
;
A
#
# COMPACT_ATOMS: atom_id res chain seq x y z
N MET A 1 -50.37 -24.89 0.32
CA MET A 1 -49.22 -25.26 -0.54
C MET A 1 -47.96 -24.75 0.13
N ALA A 2 -47.20 -25.65 0.76
CA ALA A 2 -46.00 -25.34 1.52
C ALA A 2 -44.79 -25.45 0.59
N ALA A 3 -44.02 -24.36 0.44
CA ALA A 3 -42.75 -24.36 -0.28
C ALA A 3 -41.61 -24.50 0.73
N SER A 4 -40.88 -25.60 0.61
CA SER A 4 -39.71 -25.97 1.40
C SER A 4 -38.51 -25.13 0.97
N LEU A 5 -37.92 -24.40 1.91
CA LEU A 5 -36.61 -23.72 1.76
C LEU A 5 -35.48 -24.69 2.16
N ALA A 6 -34.79 -25.22 1.17
CA ALA A 6 -33.58 -26.00 1.37
C ALA A 6 -32.38 -25.07 1.59
N THR A 7 -31.88 -25.08 2.78
CA THR A 7 -30.63 -24.40 3.19
C THR A 7 -29.41 -25.16 2.66
N LYS A 8 -28.70 -24.60 1.70
CA LYS A 8 -27.47 -25.14 1.12
C LYS A 8 -26.30 -24.68 1.99
N ALA A 9 -25.73 -25.57 2.78
CA ALA A 9 -24.52 -25.33 3.55
C ALA A 9 -23.32 -25.20 2.61
N ALA A 10 -22.66 -24.05 2.65
CA ALA A 10 -21.42 -23.82 1.92
C ALA A 10 -20.25 -24.42 2.72
N ALA A 11 -19.53 -25.34 2.11
CA ALA A 11 -18.32 -25.93 2.63
C ALA A 11 -17.17 -24.90 2.62
N VAL A 12 -16.53 -24.72 3.77
CA VAL A 12 -15.30 -23.91 3.93
C VAL A 12 -14.12 -24.73 3.42
N PRO A 13 -13.29 -24.23 2.51
CA PRO A 13 -12.10 -24.93 2.09
C PRO A 13 -11.02 -24.87 3.19
N GLN A 14 -10.52 -26.04 3.57
CA GLN A 14 -9.35 -26.19 4.44
C GLN A 14 -8.11 -25.70 3.71
N VAL A 15 -7.47 -24.64 4.22
CA VAL A 15 -6.18 -24.15 3.74
C VAL A 15 -5.09 -25.03 4.34
N SER A 16 -4.57 -25.96 3.53
CA SER A 16 -3.35 -26.71 3.86
C SER A 16 -2.15 -25.78 3.76
N THR A 17 -1.53 -25.50 4.89
CA THR A 17 -0.28 -24.74 4.98
C THR A 17 0.88 -25.59 4.49
N LEU A 18 1.26 -25.46 3.23
CA LEU A 18 2.49 -26.01 2.68
C LEU A 18 3.58 -24.93 2.81
N ILE A 19 4.43 -25.08 3.82
CA ILE A 19 5.65 -24.28 3.94
C ILE A 19 6.67 -24.87 2.96
N LEU A 20 6.81 -24.23 1.79
CA LEU A 20 7.90 -24.53 0.86
C LEU A 20 9.12 -23.70 1.27
N LEU A 21 10.14 -24.38 1.82
CA LEU A 21 11.48 -23.82 1.95
C LEU A 21 12.09 -23.67 0.54
N ALA A 22 12.16 -22.44 0.05
CA ALA A 22 12.91 -22.13 -1.15
C ALA A 22 14.39 -22.01 -0.79
N ALA A 23 15.19 -23.02 -1.14
CA ALA A 23 16.65 -22.94 -1.10
C ALA A 23 17.14 -22.04 -2.24
N ALA A 24 17.65 -20.87 -1.91
CA ALA A 24 18.33 -19.97 -2.85
C ALA A 24 19.68 -20.60 -3.25
N LYS A 25 19.83 -20.96 -4.52
CA LYS A 25 21.12 -21.26 -5.14
C LYS A 25 21.83 -19.94 -5.45
N ALA A 26 22.84 -19.60 -4.66
CA ALA A 26 23.83 -18.61 -5.06
C ALA A 26 24.97 -19.35 -5.76
N SER A 27 25.08 -19.19 -7.08
CA SER A 27 26.26 -19.57 -7.85
C SER A 27 27.20 -18.35 -7.87
N VAL A 28 28.33 -18.42 -7.20
CA VAL A 28 29.46 -17.52 -7.41
C VAL A 28 30.68 -18.36 -7.73
N PHE A 29 31.29 -18.01 -8.83
CA PHE A 29 32.52 -18.45 -9.41
C PHE A 29 33.65 -18.78 -8.41
N GLY A 30 34.43 -19.83 -8.70
CA GLY A 30 35.72 -20.05 -8.06
C GLY A 30 36.22 -21.46 -8.23
N ASP A 31 37.31 -21.57 -8.99
CA ASP A 31 38.05 -22.72 -9.41
C ASP A 31 38.26 -23.83 -8.38
N ALA A 32 38.04 -25.06 -8.86
CA ALA A 32 38.42 -26.29 -8.20
C ALA A 32 39.94 -26.49 -8.25
N LYS A 33 40.63 -26.31 -7.12
CA LYS A 33 41.93 -26.96 -6.89
C LYS A 33 42.07 -27.32 -5.42
N SER A 34 42.21 -28.64 -5.21
CA SER A 34 42.89 -29.27 -4.08
C SER A 34 42.29 -29.13 -2.69
N LEU A 35 41.20 -29.84 -2.43
CA LEU A 35 40.87 -30.22 -1.06
C LEU A 35 41.78 -31.40 -0.63
N LYS A 36 42.83 -31.07 0.13
CA LYS A 36 43.59 -32.06 0.89
C LYS A 36 42.67 -32.70 1.92
N THR A 37 42.53 -34.00 1.85
CA THR A 37 41.80 -34.84 2.80
C THR A 37 42.30 -34.55 4.22
N VAL A 38 41.47 -33.84 5.02
CA VAL A 38 41.72 -33.73 6.45
C VAL A 38 41.31 -35.04 7.10
N ARG A 39 42.35 -35.79 7.47
CA ARG A 39 42.22 -37.05 8.22
C ARG A 39 41.52 -36.72 9.54
N ALA A 40 40.30 -37.24 9.75
CA ALA A 40 39.59 -37.13 10.99
C ALA A 40 40.40 -37.79 12.11
N VAL A 41 40.97 -37.02 13.00
CA VAL A 41 41.58 -37.51 14.24
C VAL A 41 40.42 -37.93 15.15
N ALA A 42 40.27 -39.24 15.32
CA ALA A 42 39.33 -39.79 16.31
C ALA A 42 39.79 -39.38 17.71
N VAL A 43 39.20 -38.34 18.26
CA VAL A 43 39.36 -37.96 19.65
C VAL A 43 38.64 -39.03 20.50
N ASN A 44 39.43 -39.94 21.04
CA ASN A 44 38.96 -40.95 21.98
C ASN A 44 38.57 -40.23 23.30
N ARG A 45 37.32 -39.76 23.37
CA ARG A 45 36.76 -39.27 24.62
C ARG A 45 36.53 -40.44 25.52
N LYS A 46 37.47 -40.68 26.46
CA LYS A 46 37.24 -41.54 27.62
C LYS A 46 35.92 -41.05 28.25
N ALA A 47 34.94 -41.93 28.19
CA ALA A 47 33.70 -41.73 28.94
C ALA A 47 34.04 -41.54 30.42
N SER A 48 33.95 -40.31 30.89
CA SER A 48 34.00 -40.04 32.32
C SER A 48 32.72 -40.63 32.90
N ALA A 49 32.88 -41.75 33.57
CA ALA A 49 31.77 -42.36 34.32
C ALA A 49 31.36 -41.34 35.38
N THR A 50 30.27 -40.65 35.17
CA THR A 50 29.61 -39.88 36.21
C THR A 50 29.11 -40.86 37.25
N VAL A 51 29.78 -40.89 38.40
CA VAL A 51 29.31 -41.61 39.59
C VAL A 51 27.92 -41.11 39.90
N ALA A 52 26.92 -41.94 39.65
CA ALA A 52 25.55 -41.66 40.09
C ALA A 52 25.55 -41.68 41.59
N MET A 53 25.44 -40.52 42.22
CA MET A 53 25.13 -40.41 43.63
C MET A 53 23.71 -40.97 43.85
N ALA A 54 23.64 -42.23 44.23
CA ALA A 54 22.41 -42.84 44.68
C ALA A 54 22.03 -42.21 46.02
N GLY A 55 20.95 -41.39 46.01
CA GLY A 55 20.40 -40.94 47.29
C GLY A 55 19.75 -39.55 47.31
N ALA A 56 19.80 -38.75 46.26
CA ALA A 56 18.97 -37.56 46.22
C ALA A 56 17.56 -37.93 45.72
N PRO A 57 16.47 -37.57 46.42
CA PRO A 57 15.13 -37.77 45.87
C PRO A 57 15.09 -37.05 44.52
N SER A 58 14.88 -37.82 43.45
CA SER A 58 14.71 -37.23 42.12
C SER A 58 13.46 -36.37 42.19
N PHE A 59 13.65 -35.08 42.35
CA PHE A 59 12.56 -34.12 42.22
C PHE A 59 12.09 -34.20 40.77
N VAL A 60 11.11 -35.07 40.51
CA VAL A 60 10.43 -35.09 39.20
C VAL A 60 9.56 -33.85 39.18
N PRO A 61 9.88 -32.85 38.35
CA PRO A 61 9.08 -31.65 38.29
C PRO A 61 7.67 -32.04 37.88
N ASP A 62 6.66 -31.62 38.63
CA ASP A 62 5.27 -31.79 38.26
C ASP A 62 5.04 -31.17 36.87
N MET A 63 4.79 -32.04 35.87
CA MET A 63 4.61 -31.62 34.48
C MET A 63 3.39 -30.71 34.33
N GLY A 64 2.37 -30.86 35.17
CA GLY A 64 1.22 -29.98 35.21
C GLY A 64 1.60 -28.55 35.59
N ARG A 65 2.40 -28.40 36.66
CA ARG A 65 2.91 -27.07 37.06
C ARG A 65 3.81 -26.45 36.02
N ARG A 66 4.68 -27.22 35.38
CA ARG A 66 5.54 -26.72 34.29
C ARG A 66 4.73 -26.26 33.09
N ASN A 67 3.73 -27.02 32.67
CA ASN A 67 2.84 -26.63 31.59
C ASN A 67 2.04 -25.38 31.93
N LEU A 68 1.55 -25.26 33.16
CA LEU A 68 0.85 -24.05 33.63
C LEU A 68 1.78 -22.83 33.59
N MET A 69 3.01 -22.96 34.09
CA MET A 69 3.98 -21.86 34.09
C MET A 69 4.39 -21.47 32.69
N ASN A 70 4.59 -22.42 31.76
CA ASN A 70 4.88 -22.16 30.38
C ASN A 70 3.70 -21.46 29.67
N LEU A 71 2.48 -21.85 29.96
CA LEU A 71 1.28 -21.23 29.42
C LEU A 71 1.13 -19.78 29.93
N LEU A 72 1.37 -19.54 31.22
CA LEU A 72 1.34 -18.19 31.80
C LEU A 72 2.44 -17.31 31.20
N LEU A 73 3.65 -17.84 31.01
CA LEU A 73 4.75 -17.13 30.39
C LEU A 73 4.45 -16.82 28.92
N ALA A 74 3.95 -17.81 28.19
CA ALA A 74 3.56 -17.63 26.80
C ALA A 74 2.45 -16.55 26.66
N GLY A 75 1.44 -16.58 27.55
CA GLY A 75 0.39 -15.57 27.59
C GLY A 75 0.91 -14.18 27.94
N ALA A 76 1.81 -14.09 28.91
CA ALA A 76 2.42 -12.82 29.32
C ALA A 76 3.24 -12.15 28.21
N VAL A 77 3.84 -12.94 27.31
CA VAL A 77 4.57 -12.42 26.16
C VAL A 77 3.66 -12.21 24.94
N ALA A 78 2.75 -13.14 24.69
CA ALA A 78 1.89 -13.09 23.50
C ALA A 78 0.92 -11.89 23.53
N VAL A 79 0.34 -11.56 24.67
CA VAL A 79 -0.65 -10.46 24.76
C VAL A 79 -0.01 -9.10 24.42
N PRO A 80 1.07 -8.65 25.06
CA PRO A 80 1.71 -7.39 24.67
C PRO A 80 2.35 -7.47 23.29
N GLY A 81 2.91 -8.62 22.91
CA GLY A 81 3.51 -8.84 21.60
C GLY A 81 2.50 -8.67 20.45
N THR A 82 1.31 -9.25 20.58
CA THR A 82 0.24 -9.09 19.59
C THR A 82 -0.30 -7.67 19.54
N ALA A 83 -0.40 -6.98 20.69
CA ALA A 83 -0.84 -5.59 20.72
C ALA A 83 0.17 -4.66 20.00
N VAL A 84 1.47 -4.86 20.22
CA VAL A 84 2.51 -4.08 19.57
C VAL A 84 2.54 -4.38 18.05
N LEU A 85 2.57 -5.67 17.67
CA LEU A 85 2.57 -6.06 16.26
C LEU A 85 1.30 -5.62 15.54
N GLY A 86 0.14 -5.75 16.19
CA GLY A 86 -1.13 -5.29 15.62
C GLY A 86 -1.16 -3.77 15.44
N GLY A 87 -0.63 -3.01 16.39
CA GLY A 87 -0.47 -1.57 16.26
C GLY A 87 0.46 -1.17 15.11
N TRP A 88 1.59 -1.84 14.96
CA TRP A 88 2.49 -1.63 13.84
C TRP A 88 1.84 -1.95 12.49
N LEU A 89 1.17 -3.09 12.38
CA LEU A 89 0.44 -3.46 11.16
C LEU A 89 -0.66 -2.45 10.85
N TYR A 90 -1.38 -1.98 11.86
CA TYR A 90 -2.43 -0.96 11.67
C TYR A 90 -1.87 0.36 11.10
N VAL A 91 -0.71 0.81 11.58
CA VAL A 91 -0.04 2.03 11.05
C VAL A 91 0.44 1.85 9.62
N LEU A 92 0.81 0.62 9.22
CA LEU A 92 1.26 0.33 7.85
C LEU A 92 0.11 0.22 6.85
N VAL A 93 -1.13 0.06 7.33
CA VAL A 93 -2.30 0.04 6.43
C VAL A 93 -2.75 1.48 6.19
N PRO A 94 -2.65 2.00 4.96
CA PRO A 94 -3.09 3.36 4.68
C PRO A 94 -4.59 3.50 4.94
N PRO A 95 -5.03 4.60 5.60
CA PRO A 95 -6.45 4.86 5.79
C PRO A 95 -7.13 5.00 4.42
N GLY A 96 -8.20 4.27 4.20
CA GLY A 96 -8.99 4.35 2.97
C GLY A 96 -8.75 3.25 1.93
N SER A 97 -7.86 2.27 2.17
CA SER A 97 -7.72 1.12 1.26
C SER A 97 -8.89 0.12 1.30
N GLY A 98 -9.86 0.34 2.19
CA GLY A 98 -10.99 -0.56 2.43
C GLY A 98 -12.33 -0.15 1.80
N GLY A 99 -12.37 0.87 0.97
CA GLY A 99 -13.59 1.30 0.29
C GLY A 99 -13.91 0.41 -0.92
N SER A 100 -15.05 -0.26 -0.87
CA SER A 100 -15.62 -1.14 -1.90
C SER A 100 -16.01 -0.41 -3.20
N GLY A 101 -15.21 0.50 -3.68
CA GLY A 101 -15.49 1.27 -4.89
C GLY A 101 -14.28 1.94 -5.51
N GLY A 102 -13.06 1.63 -5.05
CA GLY A 102 -11.83 2.08 -5.71
C GLY A 102 -11.54 3.59 -5.69
N GLY A 103 -12.42 4.41 -5.12
CA GLY A 103 -12.26 5.87 -5.05
C GLY A 103 -11.79 6.35 -3.67
N LEU A 104 -10.95 7.38 -3.67
CA LEU A 104 -10.53 8.09 -2.46
C LEU A 104 -11.31 9.39 -2.35
N VAL A 105 -11.84 9.70 -1.15
CA VAL A 105 -12.50 10.99 -0.90
C VAL A 105 -11.49 12.11 -1.09
N ALA A 106 -11.82 13.09 -1.92
CA ALA A 106 -11.01 14.28 -2.09
C ALA A 106 -10.96 15.09 -0.79
N ARG A 107 -9.78 15.57 -0.44
CA ARG A 107 -9.56 16.39 0.76
C ARG A 107 -8.93 17.71 0.40
N ASP A 108 -9.26 18.72 1.19
CA ASP A 108 -8.64 20.03 1.06
C ASP A 108 -7.25 20.06 1.72
N ALA A 109 -6.59 21.23 1.68
CA ALA A 109 -5.28 21.45 2.30
C ALA A 109 -5.27 21.26 3.83
N PHE A 110 -6.43 21.25 4.48
CA PHE A 110 -6.59 21.00 5.91
C PHE A 110 -6.97 19.55 6.24
N GLY A 111 -7.07 18.70 5.22
CA GLY A 111 -7.48 17.30 5.37
C GLY A 111 -8.99 17.09 5.54
N GLN A 112 -9.80 18.12 5.32
CA GLN A 112 -11.26 18.01 5.39
C GLN A 112 -11.81 17.43 4.07
N GLU A 113 -12.87 16.64 4.19
CA GLU A 113 -13.54 16.06 3.02
C GLU A 113 -14.22 17.15 2.19
N ILE A 114 -14.00 17.13 0.89
CA ILE A 114 -14.56 18.09 -0.05
C ILE A 114 -15.98 17.66 -0.43
N THR A 115 -16.92 18.58 -0.22
CA THR A 115 -18.28 18.46 -0.75
C THR A 115 -18.40 19.26 -2.04
N ALA A 116 -19.08 18.69 -3.05
CA ALA A 116 -19.23 19.35 -4.37
C ALA A 116 -19.87 20.73 -4.25
N GLU A 117 -20.94 20.84 -3.47
CA GLU A 117 -21.65 22.11 -3.26
C GLU A 117 -20.78 23.14 -2.54
N GLY A 118 -20.07 22.71 -1.47
CA GLY A 118 -19.17 23.58 -0.73
C GLY A 118 -18.02 24.11 -1.58
N TRP A 119 -17.47 23.21 -2.42
CA TRP A 119 -16.39 23.58 -3.33
C TRP A 119 -16.81 24.58 -4.38
N LEU A 120 -17.93 24.34 -5.05
CA LEU A 120 -18.45 25.25 -6.08
C LEU A 120 -18.88 26.63 -5.53
N LYS A 121 -19.26 26.72 -4.25
CA LYS A 121 -19.52 28.01 -3.60
C LYS A 121 -18.25 28.83 -3.34
N ALA A 122 -17.13 28.13 -3.08
CA ALA A 122 -15.86 28.77 -2.79
C ALA A 122 -15.02 29.08 -4.04
N HIS A 123 -15.23 28.31 -5.12
CA HIS A 123 -14.42 28.36 -6.33
C HIS A 123 -15.30 28.68 -7.54
N GLY A 124 -14.91 29.73 -8.27
CA GLY A 124 -15.66 30.18 -9.45
C GLY A 124 -15.39 29.35 -10.71
N PRO A 125 -16.14 29.63 -11.78
CA PRO A 125 -15.92 29.02 -13.09
C PRO A 125 -14.48 29.22 -13.59
N GLY A 126 -13.90 28.18 -14.16
CA GLY A 126 -12.52 28.17 -14.66
C GLY A 126 -11.45 27.97 -13.58
N ASP A 127 -11.84 27.83 -12.32
CA ASP A 127 -10.90 27.63 -11.23
C ASP A 127 -10.27 26.24 -11.26
N ARG A 128 -9.02 26.19 -10.83
CA ARG A 128 -8.22 24.97 -10.66
C ARG A 128 -7.47 25.06 -9.36
N THR A 129 -8.06 24.49 -8.34
CA THR A 129 -7.46 24.46 -7.00
C THR A 129 -7.03 23.04 -6.65
N LEU A 130 -5.92 22.94 -5.93
CA LEU A 130 -5.36 21.67 -5.50
C LEU A 130 -6.20 21.04 -4.39
N ALA A 131 -6.42 19.74 -4.52
CA ALA A 131 -6.96 18.86 -3.50
C ALA A 131 -6.02 17.66 -3.33
N GLU A 132 -6.14 16.96 -2.21
CA GLU A 132 -5.48 15.67 -2.01
C GLU A 132 -6.22 14.61 -2.83
N GLY A 133 -5.53 14.03 -3.81
CA GLY A 133 -6.06 13.01 -4.70
C GLY A 133 -5.58 11.61 -4.39
N LEU A 134 -5.53 10.77 -5.42
CA LEU A 134 -5.11 9.37 -5.30
C LEU A 134 -3.68 9.27 -4.73
N LYS A 135 -3.48 8.34 -3.80
CA LYS A 135 -2.18 8.09 -3.13
C LYS A 135 -1.62 9.29 -2.35
N GLY A 136 -2.46 10.31 -2.08
CA GLY A 136 -2.01 11.54 -1.44
C GLY A 136 -1.35 12.54 -2.40
N ASP A 137 -1.37 12.29 -3.71
CA ASP A 137 -0.80 13.19 -4.69
C ASP A 137 -1.65 14.47 -4.83
N PRO A 138 -1.02 15.65 -5.00
CA PRO A 138 -1.74 16.87 -5.27
C PRO A 138 -2.46 16.76 -6.63
N THR A 139 -3.77 16.92 -6.62
CA THR A 139 -4.62 16.79 -7.81
C THR A 139 -5.51 18.01 -7.93
N TYR A 140 -5.58 18.58 -9.10
CA TYR A 140 -6.46 19.71 -9.38
C TYR A 140 -7.90 19.23 -9.56
N LEU A 141 -8.81 19.82 -8.78
CA LEU A 141 -10.23 19.82 -9.10
C LEU A 141 -10.50 20.96 -10.08
N VAL A 142 -11.04 20.60 -11.21
CA VAL A 142 -11.33 21.53 -12.31
C VAL A 142 -12.79 21.96 -12.21
N VAL A 143 -13.03 23.26 -12.09
CA VAL A 143 -14.36 23.84 -12.25
C VAL A 143 -14.46 24.34 -13.69
N GLU A 144 -15.40 23.80 -14.46
CA GLU A 144 -15.59 24.21 -15.83
C GLU A 144 -16.25 25.60 -15.93
N ASN A 145 -16.27 26.17 -17.14
CA ASN A 145 -16.82 27.51 -17.35
C ASN A 145 -18.34 27.58 -17.15
N ASP A 146 -19.02 26.44 -17.14
CA ASP A 146 -20.45 26.30 -16.82
C ASP A 146 -20.71 26.29 -15.29
N GLY A 147 -19.64 26.36 -14.49
CA GLY A 147 -19.73 26.34 -13.04
C GLY A 147 -19.98 24.96 -12.44
N GLN A 148 -19.69 23.88 -13.16
CA GLN A 148 -19.76 22.51 -12.67
C GLN A 148 -18.36 21.91 -12.50
N LEU A 149 -18.26 20.90 -11.64
CA LEU A 149 -17.03 20.10 -11.54
C LEU A 149 -16.86 19.26 -12.80
N ALA A 150 -15.67 19.33 -13.38
CA ALA A 150 -15.30 18.45 -14.49
C ALA A 150 -15.31 16.98 -14.03
N PRO A 151 -15.65 16.03 -14.90
CA PRO A 151 -15.62 14.60 -14.57
C PRO A 151 -14.19 14.05 -14.43
N TYR A 152 -13.20 14.91 -14.52
CA TYR A 152 -11.79 14.55 -14.39
C TYR A 152 -11.03 15.51 -13.50
N GLY A 153 -10.05 14.96 -12.76
CA GLY A 153 -9.03 15.73 -12.06
C GLY A 153 -7.67 15.58 -12.74
N VAL A 154 -6.84 16.59 -12.61
CA VAL A 154 -5.49 16.60 -13.20
C VAL A 154 -4.46 16.48 -12.08
N ASN A 155 -3.69 15.39 -12.08
CA ASN A 155 -2.59 15.22 -11.12
C ASN A 155 -1.52 16.31 -11.38
N ALA A 156 -1.13 17.00 -10.32
CA ALA A 156 -0.20 18.12 -10.42
C ALA A 156 1.27 17.69 -10.51
N VAL A 157 1.57 16.40 -10.47
CA VAL A 157 2.95 15.89 -10.47
C VAL A 157 3.54 15.89 -11.89
N CYS A 158 4.58 16.69 -12.08
CA CYS A 158 5.29 16.80 -13.36
C CYS A 158 5.91 15.46 -13.78
N THR A 159 5.65 15.04 -15.00
CA THR A 159 6.15 13.78 -15.58
C THR A 159 7.65 13.79 -15.88
N HIS A 160 8.32 14.94 -15.74
CA HIS A 160 9.78 15.03 -15.90
C HIS A 160 10.50 14.48 -14.66
N LEU A 161 10.35 15.11 -13.49
CA LEU A 161 11.05 14.75 -12.25
C LEU A 161 10.19 14.95 -10.99
N GLY A 162 8.87 14.94 -11.11
CA GLY A 162 7.97 14.90 -9.96
C GLY A 162 7.71 16.23 -9.25
N CYS A 163 8.08 17.38 -9.84
CA CYS A 163 7.74 18.68 -9.24
C CYS A 163 6.23 18.93 -9.30
N VAL A 164 5.68 19.60 -8.30
CA VAL A 164 4.28 20.07 -8.36
C VAL A 164 4.18 21.23 -9.35
N VAL A 165 3.27 21.12 -10.31
CA VAL A 165 3.10 22.08 -11.40
C VAL A 165 1.97 23.04 -11.06
N PRO A 166 2.23 24.34 -10.82
CA PRO A 166 1.18 25.34 -10.62
C PRO A 166 0.44 25.66 -11.91
N PHE A 167 -0.84 26.01 -11.76
CA PHE A 167 -1.65 26.52 -12.85
C PHE A 167 -1.46 28.04 -12.97
N ASN A 168 -1.10 28.51 -14.14
CA ASN A 168 -1.00 29.93 -14.47
C ASN A 168 -2.28 30.38 -15.14
N THR A 169 -3.10 31.14 -14.42
CA THR A 169 -4.39 31.64 -14.91
C THR A 169 -4.24 32.65 -16.04
N ALA A 170 -3.15 33.44 -16.05
CA ALA A 170 -2.92 34.44 -17.09
C ALA A 170 -2.63 33.82 -18.46
N GLU A 171 -1.90 32.70 -18.47
CA GLU A 171 -1.58 31.98 -19.70
C GLU A 171 -2.50 30.79 -19.96
N ASN A 172 -3.41 30.50 -19.03
CA ASN A 172 -4.31 29.34 -19.05
C ASN A 172 -3.57 28.01 -19.28
N LYS A 173 -2.46 27.84 -18.56
CA LYS A 173 -1.54 26.68 -18.70
C LYS A 173 -0.99 26.24 -17.34
N PHE A 174 -0.64 24.98 -17.26
CA PHE A 174 0.19 24.49 -16.18
C PHE A 174 1.68 24.68 -16.54
N MET A 175 2.45 25.29 -15.66
CA MET A 175 3.85 25.61 -15.92
C MET A 175 4.74 25.09 -14.79
N CYS A 176 5.57 24.10 -15.08
CA CYS A 176 6.49 23.54 -14.10
C CYS A 176 7.64 24.52 -13.82
N PRO A 177 7.83 24.95 -12.54
CA PRO A 177 8.87 25.92 -12.19
C PRO A 177 10.27 25.33 -12.22
N CYS A 178 10.41 23.99 -12.17
CA CYS A 178 11.70 23.34 -12.07
C CYS A 178 12.52 23.44 -13.37
N HIS A 179 11.94 23.08 -14.51
CA HIS A 179 12.65 23.04 -15.79
C HIS A 179 11.79 23.56 -16.95
N GLY A 180 10.69 24.25 -16.66
CA GLY A 180 9.89 24.94 -17.66
C GLY A 180 9.01 24.05 -18.54
N SER A 181 8.69 22.83 -18.12
CA SER A 181 7.68 22.02 -18.79
C SER A 181 6.33 22.72 -18.77
N GLN A 182 5.63 22.73 -19.88
CA GLN A 182 4.33 23.39 -20.03
C GLN A 182 3.28 22.37 -20.47
N TYR A 183 2.10 22.52 -19.90
CA TYR A 183 0.94 21.72 -20.23
C TYR A 183 -0.23 22.67 -20.49
N ASP A 184 -1.14 22.27 -21.36
CA ASP A 184 -2.34 23.04 -21.60
C ASP A 184 -3.29 23.03 -20.38
N ASN A 185 -4.44 23.65 -20.52
CA ASN A 185 -5.44 23.76 -19.45
C ASN A 185 -6.10 22.43 -19.04
N GLN A 186 -5.88 21.36 -19.79
CA GLN A 186 -6.32 20.00 -19.49
C GLN A 186 -5.16 19.11 -19.03
N GLY A 187 -3.94 19.64 -18.93
CA GLY A 187 -2.75 18.91 -18.51
C GLY A 187 -2.07 18.10 -19.62
N LYS A 188 -2.39 18.32 -20.90
CA LYS A 188 -1.65 17.75 -22.02
C LYS A 188 -0.30 18.46 -22.16
N VAL A 189 0.77 17.71 -22.35
CA VAL A 189 2.11 18.28 -22.56
C VAL A 189 2.17 19.07 -23.88
N VAL A 190 2.65 20.30 -23.81
CA VAL A 190 2.80 21.20 -24.97
C VAL A 190 4.24 21.55 -25.24
N ARG A 191 5.08 21.63 -24.17
CA ARG A 191 6.48 22.03 -24.28
C ARG A 191 7.29 21.59 -23.07
N GLY A 192 8.56 21.40 -23.27
CA GLY A 192 9.57 21.25 -22.23
C GLY A 192 10.14 19.84 -22.16
N PRO A 193 10.95 19.56 -21.12
CA PRO A 193 11.60 18.27 -20.97
C PRO A 193 10.65 17.15 -20.53
N ALA A 194 9.42 17.43 -20.10
CA ALA A 194 8.44 16.43 -19.73
C ALA A 194 8.04 15.56 -20.93
N PRO A 195 8.19 14.23 -20.83
CA PRO A 195 7.91 13.34 -21.97
C PRO A 195 6.41 13.04 -22.15
N LEU A 196 5.61 13.18 -21.10
CA LEU A 196 4.22 12.71 -21.06
C LEU A 196 3.30 13.78 -20.46
N SER A 197 2.00 13.68 -20.78
CA SER A 197 0.96 14.53 -20.18
C SER A 197 0.77 14.24 -18.71
N LEU A 198 0.20 15.17 -17.94
CA LEU A 198 -0.15 14.96 -16.53
C LEU A 198 -1.17 13.82 -16.41
N ALA A 199 -1.06 13.02 -15.35
CA ALA A 199 -1.99 11.93 -15.10
C ALA A 199 -3.41 12.45 -14.84
N LEU A 200 -4.42 11.66 -15.19
CA LEU A 200 -5.82 11.95 -14.93
C LEU A 200 -6.37 11.05 -13.81
N ALA A 201 -7.38 11.53 -13.15
CA ALA A 201 -8.23 10.76 -12.27
C ALA A 201 -9.69 11.07 -12.60
N HIS A 202 -10.60 10.11 -12.43
CA HIS A 202 -12.03 10.40 -12.44
C HIS A 202 -12.42 11.21 -11.23
N VAL A 203 -13.41 12.07 -11.42
CA VAL A 203 -14.06 12.83 -10.36
C VAL A 203 -15.51 12.40 -10.30
N ASP A 204 -15.86 11.66 -9.24
CA ASP A 204 -17.20 11.17 -8.99
C ASP A 204 -17.81 11.91 -7.80
N ILE A 205 -19.11 12.18 -7.85
CA ILE A 205 -19.85 12.77 -6.75
C ILE A 205 -20.79 11.72 -6.18
N VAL A 206 -20.53 11.29 -4.95
CA VAL A 206 -21.34 10.32 -4.22
C VAL A 206 -21.76 10.92 -2.89
N ASP A 207 -23.06 10.95 -2.61
CA ASP A 207 -23.62 11.55 -1.40
C ASP A 207 -23.19 13.02 -1.18
N GLY A 208 -23.00 13.76 -2.28
CA GLY A 208 -22.55 15.16 -2.24
C GLY A 208 -21.06 15.34 -1.96
N LYS A 209 -20.29 14.27 -1.75
CA LYS A 209 -18.84 14.30 -1.57
C LYS A 209 -18.13 13.99 -2.88
N VAL A 210 -16.95 14.58 -3.03
CA VAL A 210 -16.10 14.38 -4.21
C VAL A 210 -15.16 13.23 -3.97
N PHE A 211 -15.11 12.28 -4.93
CA PHE A 211 -14.22 11.13 -4.93
C PHE A 211 -13.30 11.16 -6.13
N PHE A 212 -12.05 10.80 -5.92
CA PHE A 212 -11.13 10.49 -7.00
C PHE A 212 -11.05 8.99 -7.19
N SER A 213 -11.18 8.54 -8.43
CA SER A 213 -10.92 7.15 -8.82
C SER A 213 -9.90 7.08 -9.96
N SER A 214 -9.28 5.90 -10.14
CA SER A 214 -8.28 5.72 -11.18
C SER A 214 -8.89 5.83 -12.56
N TRP A 215 -8.16 6.41 -13.51
CA TRP A 215 -8.53 6.55 -14.92
C TRP A 215 -7.86 5.44 -15.75
N PRO A 216 -8.51 4.31 -15.99
CA PRO A 216 -7.95 3.21 -16.79
C PRO A 216 -8.26 3.34 -18.28
N GLU A 217 -9.18 4.24 -18.67
CA GLU A 217 -9.61 4.42 -20.05
C GLU A 217 -8.56 5.18 -20.86
N THR A 218 -8.75 5.18 -22.17
CA THR A 218 -7.96 5.97 -23.11
C THR A 218 -7.94 7.45 -22.72
N ASP A 219 -6.75 8.05 -22.74
CA ASP A 219 -6.59 9.49 -22.50
C ASP A 219 -7.30 10.29 -23.62
N PHE A 220 -8.38 10.97 -23.27
CA PHE A 220 -9.18 11.76 -24.24
C PHE A 220 -8.41 12.90 -24.89
N ARG A 221 -7.27 13.32 -24.30
CA ARG A 221 -6.43 14.41 -24.80
C ARG A 221 -5.48 13.95 -25.91
N THR A 222 -5.03 12.69 -25.86
CA THR A 222 -4.04 12.14 -26.79
C THR A 222 -4.59 11.01 -27.65
N GLY A 223 -5.64 10.32 -27.23
CA GLY A 223 -6.18 9.12 -27.86
C GLY A 223 -5.35 7.85 -27.61
N GLU A 224 -4.39 7.91 -26.70
CA GLU A 224 -3.51 6.79 -26.36
C GLU A 224 -3.92 6.13 -25.03
N ALA A 225 -3.37 4.94 -24.79
CA ALA A 225 -3.55 4.27 -23.49
C ALA A 225 -2.89 5.08 -22.36
N PRO A 226 -3.49 5.12 -21.17
CA PRO A 226 -2.96 5.90 -20.06
C PRO A 226 -1.64 5.30 -19.56
N TRP A 227 -0.60 6.10 -19.46
CA TRP A 227 0.70 5.69 -18.95
C TRP A 227 0.73 5.50 -17.44
N TRP A 228 -0.28 6.01 -16.73
CA TRP A 228 -0.41 5.99 -15.25
C TRP A 228 -1.32 4.87 -14.72
N ALA A 229 -1.96 4.05 -15.56
CA ALA A 229 -2.86 2.95 -15.19
C ALA A 229 -2.11 1.70 -14.73
#